data_5327bf4b54a42ebd91dfc08f6bb9fd03
#
_entry.id   5327bf4b54a42ebd91dfc08f6bb9fd03
#
_cell.length_a   1.000
_cell.length_b   1.000
_cell.length_c   1.000
_cell.angle_alpha   90.00
_cell.angle_beta   90.00
_cell.angle_gamma   90.00
#
_symmetry.space_group_name_H-M   'P 1'
#
loop_
_entity.id
_entity.type
_entity.pdbx_description
1 polymer ?
#
loop_
_entity_poly.entity_id
_entity_poly.type
_entity_poly.pdbx_seq_one_letter_code
_entity_poly.pdbx_strand_id
1 'polypeptide(L)'
;MNAAIRGEFEVVGPNLQGIWTGRFLPVTIAMVVVMGLAAFDGMAVIAALPSIAADLGDVALLPWVLTAYMGTSAVAVLIGGPVIDAIGVRRTFRVTGLWFLCSSAAVAVMPTMPLLVAVRVAHGFGGGLVMAVVMATVGIAYPA
;
A
#
# COMPACT_ATOMS: atom_id res chain seq x y z
N MET A 1 23.30 -32.74 -32.30
CA MET A 1 22.59 -32.74 -31.00
C MET A 1 22.86 -31.44 -30.23
N ASN A 2 22.47 -30.26 -30.78
CA ASN A 2 22.66 -28.98 -30.02
C ASN A 2 21.82 -27.79 -30.54
N ALA A 3 20.84 -28.02 -31.42
CA ALA A 3 19.95 -26.92 -31.87
C ALA A 3 18.59 -26.88 -31.13
N ALA A 4 18.20 -27.98 -30.52
CA ALA A 4 16.90 -28.09 -29.83
C ALA A 4 16.88 -27.47 -28.42
N ILE A 5 18.03 -27.24 -27.78
CA ILE A 5 18.10 -26.75 -26.39
C ILE A 5 18.26 -25.21 -26.35
N ARG A 6 18.51 -24.53 -27.46
CA ARG A 6 18.63 -23.06 -27.52
C ARG A 6 17.30 -22.32 -27.68
N GLY A 7 16.20 -23.03 -27.96
CA GLY A 7 14.90 -22.42 -28.21
C GLY A 7 14.01 -22.23 -26.98
N GLU A 8 14.35 -22.79 -25.81
CA GLU A 8 13.44 -22.83 -24.66
C GLU A 8 13.72 -21.80 -23.55
N PHE A 9 14.77 -21.00 -23.69
CA PHE A 9 15.06 -19.91 -22.75
C PHE A 9 15.14 -18.53 -23.44
N GLU A 10 14.28 -18.30 -24.42
CA GLU A 10 13.96 -16.93 -24.75
C GLU A 10 13.07 -16.41 -23.61
N VAL A 11 13.71 -15.89 -22.57
CA VAL A 11 13.06 -15.05 -21.59
C VAL A 11 12.48 -13.89 -22.38
N VAL A 12 11.20 -13.99 -22.73
CA VAL A 12 10.41 -12.86 -23.26
C VAL A 12 10.48 -11.82 -22.16
N GLY A 13 11.48 -10.96 -22.22
CA GLY A 13 11.61 -9.85 -21.31
C GLY A 13 10.30 -9.04 -21.36
N PRO A 14 9.77 -8.57 -20.24
CA PRO A 14 8.54 -7.80 -20.23
C PRO A 14 8.71 -6.66 -21.25
N ASN A 15 7.76 -6.56 -22.19
CA ASN A 15 7.76 -5.49 -23.17
C ASN A 15 7.48 -4.17 -22.47
N LEU A 16 8.53 -3.58 -21.90
CA LEU A 16 8.46 -2.33 -21.11
C LEU A 16 7.90 -1.16 -21.92
N GLN A 17 7.91 -1.24 -23.26
CA GLN A 17 7.29 -0.24 -24.12
C GLN A 17 5.76 -0.25 -24.01
N GLY A 18 5.14 -1.39 -23.70
CA GLY A 18 3.69 -1.49 -23.50
C GLY A 18 3.19 -0.82 -22.21
N ILE A 19 4.04 -0.72 -21.19
CA ILE A 19 3.69 -0.15 -19.87
C ILE A 19 3.45 1.37 -19.98
N TRP A 20 4.15 2.05 -20.88
CA TRP A 20 4.09 3.50 -21.09
C TRP A 20 3.14 3.92 -22.22
N THR A 21 2.40 2.98 -22.83
CA THR A 21 1.50 3.27 -23.93
C THR A 21 0.06 3.54 -23.46
N GLY A 22 -0.52 4.61 -23.96
CA GLY A 22 -1.89 5.19 -23.85
C GLY A 22 -2.90 4.55 -22.88
N ARG A 23 -3.17 3.26 -22.96
CA ARG A 23 -4.22 2.59 -22.17
C ARG A 23 -3.77 2.25 -20.75
N PHE A 24 -2.51 1.91 -20.56
CA PHE A 24 -1.97 1.46 -19.26
C PHE A 24 -1.34 2.60 -18.47
N LEU A 25 -0.94 3.68 -19.14
CA LEU A 25 -0.26 4.83 -18.52
C LEU A 25 -1.01 5.39 -17.28
N PRO A 26 -2.33 5.66 -17.31
CA PRO A 26 -3.01 6.22 -16.13
C PRO A 26 -3.03 5.23 -14.96
N VAL A 27 -3.13 3.93 -15.25
CA VAL A 27 -3.08 2.88 -14.21
C VAL A 27 -1.69 2.81 -13.59
N THR A 28 -0.65 2.79 -14.43
CA THR A 28 0.76 2.77 -13.99
C THR A 28 1.07 3.99 -13.13
N ILE A 29 0.68 5.20 -13.56
CA ILE A 29 0.88 6.43 -12.79
C ILE A 29 0.15 6.35 -11.45
N ALA A 30 -1.12 5.93 -11.44
CA ALA A 30 -1.89 5.80 -10.20
C ALA A 30 -1.22 4.83 -9.21
N MET A 31 -0.70 3.71 -9.68
CA MET A 31 0.02 2.73 -8.87
C MET A 31 1.31 3.30 -8.28
N VAL A 32 2.12 3.97 -9.10
CA VAL A 32 3.38 4.59 -8.66
C VAL A 32 3.11 5.67 -7.62
N VAL A 33 2.09 6.52 -7.86
CA VAL A 33 1.69 7.57 -6.91
C VAL A 33 1.23 6.97 -5.58
N VAL A 34 0.39 5.95 -5.61
CA VAL A 34 -0.13 5.30 -4.38
C VAL A 34 1.00 4.61 -3.62
N MET A 35 1.90 3.91 -4.31
CA MET A 35 3.07 3.29 -3.69
C MET A 35 4.03 4.33 -3.10
N GLY A 36 4.29 5.41 -3.83
CA GLY A 36 5.11 6.53 -3.35
C GLY A 36 4.50 7.20 -2.12
N LEU A 37 3.19 7.40 -2.10
CA LEU A 37 2.47 7.97 -0.97
C LEU A 37 2.53 7.06 0.27
N ALA A 38 2.36 5.75 0.10
CA ALA A 38 2.47 4.79 1.20
C ALA A 38 3.90 4.72 1.77
N ALA A 39 4.91 4.76 0.90
CA ALA A 39 6.32 4.81 1.32
C ALA A 39 6.64 6.12 2.06
N PHE A 40 6.14 7.24 1.54
CA PHE A 40 6.30 8.56 2.18
C PHE A 40 5.64 8.61 3.56
N ASP A 41 4.42 8.06 3.70
CA ASP A 41 3.73 8.00 5.00
C ASP A 41 4.56 7.29 6.06
N GLY A 42 5.15 6.14 5.73
CA GLY A 42 6.03 5.41 6.64
C GLY A 42 7.24 6.21 7.08
N MET A 43 7.91 6.90 6.15
CA MET A 43 9.07 7.74 6.43
C MET A 43 8.70 9.00 7.22
N ALA A 44 7.58 9.64 6.88
CA ALA A 44 7.09 10.83 7.55
C ALA A 44 6.82 10.57 9.03
N VAL A 45 6.22 9.42 9.36
CA VAL A 45 5.95 9.05 10.76
C VAL A 45 7.23 8.80 11.54
N ILE A 46 8.20 8.09 10.95
CA ILE A 46 9.51 7.87 11.61
C ILE A 46 10.18 9.21 11.91
N ALA A 47 10.17 10.13 10.95
CA ALA A 47 10.73 11.46 11.13
C ALA A 47 9.97 12.29 12.19
N ALA A 48 8.66 12.10 12.33
CA ALA A 48 7.83 12.82 13.28
C ALA A 48 7.84 12.22 14.71
N LEU A 49 8.36 10.99 14.92
CA LEU A 49 8.34 10.33 16.22
C LEU A 49 8.90 11.20 17.38
N PRO A 50 10.01 11.95 17.22
CA PRO A 50 10.51 12.80 18.30
C PRO A 50 9.54 13.92 18.68
N SER A 51 8.91 14.56 17.69
CA SER A 51 7.92 15.61 17.91
C SER A 51 6.64 15.04 18.54
N ILE A 52 6.17 13.89 18.07
CA ILE A 52 5.03 13.17 18.65
C ILE A 52 5.27 12.85 20.13
N ALA A 53 6.50 12.41 20.47
CA ALA A 53 6.87 12.12 21.85
C ALA A 53 6.89 13.38 22.73
N ALA A 54 7.35 14.50 22.18
CA ALA A 54 7.41 15.77 22.90
C ALA A 54 6.01 16.37 23.13
N ASP A 55 5.12 16.27 22.12
CA ASP A 55 3.82 16.92 22.15
C ASP A 55 2.75 16.07 22.87
N LEU A 56 2.74 14.77 22.66
CA LEU A 56 1.70 13.87 23.21
C LEU A 56 2.13 13.13 24.47
N GLY A 57 3.41 13.14 24.82
CA GLY A 57 3.94 12.37 25.96
C GLY A 57 3.81 10.86 25.72
N ASP A 58 3.65 10.09 26.80
CA ASP A 58 3.35 8.66 26.77
C ASP A 58 4.34 7.82 25.93
N VAL A 59 5.64 8.06 26.14
CA VAL A 59 6.76 7.49 25.36
C VAL A 59 6.70 5.95 25.27
N ALA A 60 6.05 5.30 26.25
CA ALA A 60 5.88 3.85 26.26
C ALA A 60 5.03 3.35 25.07
N LEU A 61 4.16 4.18 24.51
CA LEU A 61 3.31 3.85 23.36
C LEU A 61 3.96 4.14 21.99
N LEU A 62 5.12 4.82 21.95
CA LEU A 62 5.81 5.13 20.70
C LEU A 62 6.07 3.91 19.79
N PRO A 63 6.54 2.76 20.30
CA PRO A 63 6.73 1.58 19.46
C PRO A 63 5.42 1.12 18.80
N TRP A 64 4.28 1.32 19.48
CA TRP A 64 2.96 0.92 18.97
C TRP A 64 2.48 1.78 17.81
N VAL A 65 2.96 3.00 17.67
CA VAL A 65 2.61 3.88 16.52
C VAL A 65 3.04 3.24 15.19
N LEU A 66 4.18 2.55 15.16
CA LEU A 66 4.66 1.84 13.99
C LEU A 66 4.13 0.41 13.90
N THR A 67 4.21 -0.35 15.01
CA THR A 67 3.83 -1.77 15.00
C THR A 67 2.34 -1.99 14.80
N ALA A 68 1.48 -1.10 15.31
CA ALA A 68 0.04 -1.17 15.06
C ALA A 68 -0.28 -1.02 13.56
N TYR A 69 0.33 -0.05 12.88
CA TYR A 69 0.20 0.12 11.44
C TYR A 69 0.70 -1.11 10.67
N MET A 70 1.93 -1.56 10.95
CA MET A 70 2.53 -2.70 10.24
C MET A 70 1.76 -3.99 10.45
N GLY A 71 1.34 -4.28 11.69
CA GLY A 71 0.58 -5.48 12.02
C GLY A 71 -0.78 -5.53 11.31
N THR A 72 -1.54 -4.43 11.37
CA THR A 72 -2.85 -4.35 10.70
C THR A 72 -2.73 -4.31 9.19
N SER A 73 -1.70 -3.68 8.65
CA SER A 73 -1.40 -3.68 7.22
C SER A 73 -1.11 -5.10 6.71
N ALA A 74 -0.32 -5.88 7.44
CA ALA A 74 -0.05 -7.27 7.07
C ALA A 74 -1.32 -8.13 7.04
N VAL A 75 -2.18 -8.01 8.05
CA VAL A 75 -3.47 -8.70 8.09
C VAL A 75 -4.36 -8.25 6.91
N ALA A 76 -4.41 -6.95 6.63
CA ALA A 76 -5.22 -6.40 5.56
C ALA A 76 -4.76 -6.87 4.17
N VAL A 77 -3.46 -7.03 3.94
CA VAL A 77 -2.92 -7.61 2.69
C VAL A 77 -3.43 -9.03 2.50
N LEU A 78 -3.42 -9.86 3.57
CA LEU A 78 -3.88 -11.26 3.49
C LEU A 78 -5.36 -11.38 3.14
N ILE A 79 -6.21 -10.52 3.68
CA ILE A 79 -7.65 -10.54 3.38
C ILE A 79 -8.00 -9.76 2.12
N GLY A 80 -7.06 -9.02 1.55
CA GLY A 80 -7.27 -8.18 0.39
C GLY A 80 -7.74 -8.95 -0.85
N GLY A 81 -7.21 -10.15 -1.10
CA GLY A 81 -7.64 -11.02 -2.19
C GLY A 81 -9.13 -11.33 -2.14
N PRO A 82 -9.64 -11.99 -1.09
CA PRO A 82 -11.07 -12.25 -0.90
C PRO A 82 -11.97 -11.01 -1.00
N VAL A 83 -11.52 -9.86 -0.48
CA VAL A 83 -12.26 -8.60 -0.58
C VAL A 83 -12.36 -8.12 -2.03
N ILE A 84 -11.25 -8.19 -2.78
CA ILE A 84 -11.21 -7.81 -4.20
C ILE A 84 -12.12 -8.71 -5.03
N ASP A 85 -12.11 -10.02 -4.76
CA ASP A 85 -12.96 -11.00 -5.46
C ASP A 85 -14.45 -10.74 -5.19
N ALA A 86 -14.81 -10.34 -3.97
CA ALA A 86 -16.19 -10.09 -3.58
C ALA A 86 -16.79 -8.81 -4.17
N ILE A 87 -16.03 -7.70 -4.21
CA ILE A 87 -16.57 -6.38 -4.57
C ILE A 87 -15.94 -5.75 -5.81
N GLY A 88 -14.94 -6.41 -6.39
CA GLY A 88 -14.24 -6.03 -7.62
C GLY A 88 -13.15 -4.97 -7.40
N VAL A 89 -12.10 -5.03 -8.22
CA VAL A 89 -10.88 -4.20 -8.12
C VAL A 89 -11.18 -2.70 -8.06
N ARG A 90 -12.02 -2.18 -8.96
CA ARG A 90 -12.30 -0.73 -9.06
C ARG A 90 -13.00 -0.18 -7.82
N ARG A 91 -13.93 -0.95 -7.26
CA ARG A 91 -14.68 -0.52 -6.07
C ARG A 91 -13.79 -0.59 -4.85
N THR A 92 -13.03 -1.69 -4.71
CA THR A 92 -12.06 -1.84 -3.64
C THR A 92 -11.07 -0.70 -3.65
N PHE A 93 -10.45 -0.37 -4.80
CA PHE A 93 -9.49 0.73 -4.92
C PHE A 93 -10.06 2.07 -4.44
N ARG A 94 -11.29 2.41 -4.85
CA ARG A 94 -11.92 3.68 -4.43
C ARG A 94 -12.20 3.73 -2.93
N VAL A 95 -12.76 2.66 -2.38
CA VAL A 95 -13.14 2.60 -0.96
C VAL A 95 -11.88 2.60 -0.08
N THR A 96 -10.90 1.76 -0.41
CA THR A 96 -9.66 1.67 0.38
C THR A 96 -8.79 2.90 0.23
N GLY A 97 -8.73 3.50 -0.95
CA GLY A 97 -8.02 4.76 -1.18
C GLY A 97 -8.61 5.91 -0.38
N LEU A 98 -9.95 6.06 -0.39
CA LEU A 98 -10.63 7.06 0.43
C LEU A 98 -10.43 6.81 1.93
N TRP A 99 -10.54 5.56 2.36
CA TRP A 99 -10.27 5.16 3.74
C TRP A 99 -8.84 5.52 4.17
N PHE A 100 -7.85 5.22 3.33
CA PHE A 100 -6.45 5.54 3.57
C PHE A 100 -6.23 7.05 3.71
N LEU A 101 -6.80 7.85 2.81
CA LEU A 101 -6.69 9.31 2.86
C LEU A 101 -7.35 9.89 4.11
N CYS A 102 -8.58 9.45 4.44
CA CYS A 102 -9.28 9.94 5.63
C CYS A 102 -8.54 9.56 6.92
N SER A 103 -8.03 8.34 7.02
CA SER A 103 -7.28 7.89 8.18
C SER A 103 -5.91 8.57 8.28
N SER A 104 -5.24 8.86 7.16
CA SER A 104 -4.01 9.65 7.14
C SER A 104 -4.24 11.07 7.68
N ALA A 105 -5.31 11.73 7.23
CA ALA A 105 -5.68 13.04 7.75
C ALA A 105 -6.03 12.98 9.26
N ALA A 106 -6.70 11.91 9.70
CA ALA A 106 -7.00 11.71 11.11
C ALA A 106 -5.74 11.57 11.97
N VAL A 107 -4.72 10.84 11.49
CA VAL A 107 -3.42 10.71 12.20
C VAL A 107 -2.81 12.09 12.52
N ALA A 108 -2.92 13.05 11.59
CA ALA A 108 -2.32 14.38 11.75
C ALA A 108 -2.96 15.25 12.84
N VAL A 109 -4.19 14.93 13.28
CA VAL A 109 -4.96 15.76 14.22
C VAL A 109 -5.23 15.06 15.56
N MET A 110 -4.60 13.92 15.84
CA MET A 110 -4.86 13.19 17.09
C MET A 110 -4.26 13.89 18.29
N PRO A 111 -5.09 14.17 19.34
CA PRO A 111 -4.65 14.95 20.50
C PRO A 111 -3.97 14.12 21.58
N THR A 112 -4.00 12.78 21.50
CA THR A 112 -3.43 11.90 22.52
C THR A 112 -2.77 10.68 21.90
N MET A 113 -1.74 10.15 22.55
CA MET A 113 -1.00 8.98 22.08
C MET A 113 -1.86 7.71 21.92
N PRO A 114 -2.75 7.32 22.86
CA PRO A 114 -3.61 6.16 22.67
C PRO A 114 -4.54 6.28 21.45
N LEU A 115 -5.06 7.49 21.21
CA LEU A 115 -5.93 7.74 20.07
C LEU A 115 -5.15 7.69 18.75
N LEU A 116 -3.92 8.21 18.76
CA LEU A 116 -3.00 8.10 17.63
C LEU A 116 -2.74 6.63 17.28
N VAL A 117 -2.43 5.78 18.26
CA VAL A 117 -2.23 4.34 18.05
C VAL A 117 -3.50 3.68 17.49
N ALA A 118 -4.67 4.01 18.02
CA ALA A 118 -5.94 3.47 17.52
C ALA A 118 -6.20 3.86 16.05
N VAL A 119 -5.94 5.11 15.68
CA VAL A 119 -6.07 5.57 14.29
C VAL A 119 -5.01 4.92 13.41
N ARG A 120 -3.82 4.62 13.91
CA ARG A 120 -2.78 3.86 13.19
C ARG A 120 -3.21 2.44 12.83
N VAL A 121 -3.99 1.78 13.69
CA VAL A 121 -4.64 0.49 13.38
C VAL A 121 -5.55 0.64 12.15
N ALA A 122 -6.43 1.62 12.16
CA ALA A 122 -7.35 1.87 11.05
C ALA A 122 -6.61 2.28 9.77
N HIS A 123 -5.57 3.10 9.89
CA HIS A 123 -4.74 3.54 8.77
C HIS A 123 -3.96 2.36 8.15
N GLY A 124 -3.35 1.50 8.97
CA GLY A 124 -2.64 0.31 8.52
C GLY A 124 -3.56 -0.64 7.76
N PHE A 125 -4.79 -0.81 8.24
CA PHE A 125 -5.79 -1.62 7.53
C PHE A 125 -6.08 -1.07 6.13
N GLY A 126 -6.29 0.22 6.00
CA GLY A 126 -6.47 0.90 4.70
C GLY A 126 -5.25 0.73 3.80
N GLY A 127 -4.05 0.97 4.33
CA GLY A 127 -2.79 0.83 3.60
C GLY A 127 -2.54 -0.58 3.07
N GLY A 128 -2.79 -1.60 3.89
CA GLY A 128 -2.67 -3.00 3.47
C GLY A 128 -3.65 -3.40 2.37
N LEU A 129 -4.91 -2.96 2.45
CA LEU A 129 -5.89 -3.20 1.38
C LEU A 129 -5.51 -2.47 0.09
N VAL A 130 -5.02 -1.23 0.16
CA VAL A 130 -4.52 -0.51 -1.01
C VAL A 130 -3.38 -1.27 -1.67
N MET A 131 -2.43 -1.78 -0.88
CA MET A 131 -1.32 -2.60 -1.37
C MET A 131 -1.82 -3.86 -2.09
N ALA A 132 -2.77 -4.58 -1.51
CA ALA A 132 -3.37 -5.76 -2.12
C ALA A 132 -4.04 -5.46 -3.46
N VAL A 133 -4.79 -4.34 -3.55
CA VAL A 133 -5.43 -3.91 -4.80
C VAL A 133 -4.41 -3.55 -5.87
N VAL A 134 -3.33 -2.88 -5.51
CA VAL A 134 -2.25 -2.55 -6.45
C VAL A 134 -1.64 -3.84 -7.00
N MET A 135 -1.31 -4.82 -6.16
CA MET A 135 -0.76 -6.10 -6.59
C MET A 135 -1.72 -6.87 -7.50
N ALA A 136 -3.00 -6.92 -7.15
CA ALA A 136 -4.03 -7.55 -7.99
C ALA A 136 -4.18 -6.85 -9.35
N THR A 137 -4.08 -5.52 -9.36
CA THR A 137 -4.17 -4.73 -10.61
C THR A 137 -2.98 -5.01 -11.52
N VAL A 138 -1.77 -5.16 -10.97
CA VAL A 138 -0.58 -5.56 -11.74
C VAL A 138 -0.82 -6.91 -12.42
N GLY A 139 -1.28 -7.91 -11.67
CA GLY A 139 -1.53 -9.25 -12.22
C GLY A 139 -2.59 -9.30 -13.33
N ILE A 140 -3.59 -8.40 -13.27
CA ILE A 140 -4.66 -8.31 -14.29
C ILE A 140 -4.23 -7.45 -15.49
N ALA A 141 -3.54 -6.36 -15.25
CA ALA A 141 -3.17 -5.40 -16.29
C ALA A 141 -1.98 -5.87 -17.13
N TYR A 142 -1.10 -6.68 -16.56
CA TYR A 142 0.12 -7.16 -17.20
C TYR A 142 0.18 -8.70 -17.15
N PRO A 143 -0.68 -9.39 -17.92
CA PRO A 143 -0.57 -10.85 -18.05
C PRO A 143 0.79 -11.20 -18.65
N ALA A 144 1.41 -12.26 -18.14
CA ALA A 144 2.69 -12.80 -18.62
C ALA A 144 2.59 -13.29 -20.08
#